data_1e42178c60ca0c96258d1f802c625c60
#
_entry.id   1e42178c60ca0c96258d1f802c625c60
#
_cell.length_a   1.000
_cell.length_b   1.000
_cell.length_c   1.000
_cell.angle_alpha   90.00
_cell.angle_beta   90.00
_cell.angle_gamma   90.00
#
_symmetry.space_group_name_H-M   'P 1'
#
loop_
_entity.id
_entity.type
_entity.pdbx_description
1 polymer ?
#
loop_
_entity_poly.entity_id
_entity_poly.type
_entity_poly.pdbx_seq_one_letter_code
_entity_poly.pdbx_strand_id
1 'polypeptide(L)'
;MPSVFSALPGAVLDDSGLLHLGSPLVEQRRLAAGEAIAPLGDRAVIAVPGEDRLSWLDSLTSQALTRLDPGVGTELLVLDPQGHVEHAASVVDDGETAWLITDRGDAEGLLAWLRKMRFRLRVDPRAADDEFAVVGGTRSALARVVPATPAGRPLVWIDPWPDVSPGGYGYAAVDPHPGADRDWAEAIVTRDEERRIADAAAAGDLVLAGLTAVDALRVAAWRPRWTTDVDERALPHELDWMRTAVHLDKGCYRGQETVAKVHNLGHPPRRLVALQLDGSDSVLPVHGAAVRVGDESVGTVTSAALHYEEGPIALAIVRRSVAVDAVLTVDTSDGVISAAQEVVVPPDAGRTANIPRMPRLSRRASAQ
;
A
#
# COMPACT_ATOMS: atom_id res chain seq x y z
N MET A 1 3.03 -4.40 26.17
CA MET A 1 3.22 -3.23 27.05
C MET A 1 2.32 -2.12 26.54
N PRO A 2 1.81 -1.20 27.38
CA PRO A 2 1.09 -0.04 26.88
C PRO A 2 1.98 0.77 25.92
N SER A 3 1.38 1.38 24.89
CA SER A 3 2.11 2.24 23.94
C SER A 3 2.77 3.41 24.66
N VAL A 4 4.00 3.75 24.29
CA VAL A 4 4.72 4.91 24.83
C VAL A 4 3.99 6.24 24.60
N PHE A 5 3.08 6.29 23.64
CA PHE A 5 2.28 7.47 23.29
C PHE A 5 0.99 7.61 24.10
N SER A 6 0.65 6.61 24.95
CA SER A 6 -0.62 6.60 25.71
C SER A 6 -0.75 7.72 26.73
N ALA A 7 0.37 8.29 27.19
CA ALA A 7 0.37 9.38 28.16
C ALA A 7 0.25 10.78 27.54
N LEU A 8 0.24 10.89 26.20
CA LEU A 8 0.17 12.18 25.53
C LEU A 8 -1.24 12.78 25.66
N PRO A 9 -1.36 14.11 25.88
CA PRO A 9 -2.64 14.78 25.96
C PRO A 9 -3.46 14.58 24.68
N GLY A 10 -4.72 14.15 24.83
CA GLY A 10 -5.64 13.93 23.71
C GLY A 10 -5.38 12.66 22.90
N ALA A 11 -4.43 11.82 23.31
CA ALA A 11 -4.13 10.58 22.61
C ALA A 11 -5.30 9.59 22.66
N VAL A 12 -5.74 9.16 21.49
CA VAL A 12 -6.68 8.05 21.28
C VAL A 12 -5.93 6.93 20.59
N LEU A 13 -5.98 5.75 21.19
CA LEU A 13 -5.26 4.57 20.72
C LEU A 13 -6.22 3.38 20.58
N ASP A 14 -5.82 2.45 19.72
CA ASP A 14 -6.37 1.10 19.66
C ASP A 14 -5.22 0.08 19.55
N ASP A 15 -5.53 -1.16 19.14
CA ASP A 15 -4.54 -2.22 18.96
C ASP A 15 -3.55 -1.94 17.83
N SER A 16 -3.89 -1.05 16.89
CA SER A 16 -3.01 -0.63 15.79
C SER A 16 -2.03 0.49 16.19
N GLY A 17 -2.28 1.19 17.30
CA GLY A 17 -1.42 2.26 17.80
C GLY A 17 -2.12 3.59 18.04
N LEU A 18 -1.42 4.70 17.80
CA LEU A 18 -1.94 6.06 17.99
C LEU A 18 -2.87 6.43 16.81
N LEU A 19 -4.17 6.52 17.08
CA LEU A 19 -5.16 6.91 16.07
C LEU A 19 -5.15 8.42 15.80
N HIS A 20 -5.19 9.23 16.86
CA HIS A 20 -5.12 10.69 16.77
C HIS A 20 -4.83 11.33 18.13
N LEU A 21 -4.54 12.63 18.13
CA LEU A 21 -4.28 13.48 19.28
C LEU A 21 -5.37 14.55 19.45
N GLY A 22 -6.63 14.22 19.10
CA GLY A 22 -7.81 15.03 19.31
C GLY A 22 -8.32 15.78 18.09
N SER A 23 -7.50 16.03 17.05
CA SER A 23 -7.94 16.75 15.86
C SER A 23 -7.36 16.16 14.56
N PRO A 24 -7.94 15.05 14.05
CA PRO A 24 -7.42 14.35 12.86
C PRO A 24 -7.24 15.25 11.64
N LEU A 25 -8.14 16.21 11.38
CA LEU A 25 -8.02 17.12 10.23
C LEU A 25 -6.86 18.12 10.36
N VAL A 26 -6.57 18.59 11.58
CA VAL A 26 -5.40 19.43 11.85
C VAL A 26 -4.11 18.62 11.73
N GLU A 27 -4.15 17.40 12.23
CA GLU A 27 -3.02 16.46 12.13
C GLU A 27 -2.68 16.15 10.68
N GLN A 28 -3.68 15.94 9.81
CA GLN A 28 -3.49 15.76 8.37
C GLN A 28 -2.74 16.93 7.73
N ARG A 29 -3.21 18.17 7.99
CA ARG A 29 -2.58 19.39 7.45
C ARG A 29 -1.11 19.48 7.86
N ARG A 30 -0.82 19.26 9.14
CA ARG A 30 0.55 19.31 9.67
C ARG A 30 1.42 18.22 9.10
N LEU A 31 0.86 17.00 8.94
CA LEU A 31 1.59 15.88 8.36
C LEU A 31 1.91 16.15 6.88
N ALA A 32 0.95 16.63 6.10
CA ALA A 32 1.13 17.00 4.70
C ALA A 32 2.13 18.16 4.52
N ALA A 33 2.11 19.14 5.43
CA ALA A 33 3.04 20.28 5.42
C ALA A 33 4.48 19.91 5.89
N GLY A 34 4.73 18.67 6.35
CA GLY A 34 6.03 18.27 6.91
C GLY A 34 6.30 18.83 8.31
N GLU A 35 5.27 19.28 9.00
CA GLU A 35 5.35 19.83 10.37
C GLU A 35 5.21 18.74 11.44
N ALA A 36 4.63 17.58 11.08
CA ALA A 36 4.41 16.45 11.97
C ALA A 36 5.07 15.17 11.46
N ILE A 37 5.27 14.20 12.36
CA ILE A 37 5.60 12.81 12.07
C ILE A 37 4.52 11.91 12.66
N ALA A 38 4.40 10.67 12.15
CA ALA A 38 3.40 9.71 12.61
C ALA A 38 4.08 8.43 13.12
N PRO A 39 3.88 8.03 14.40
CA PRO A 39 4.22 6.69 14.85
C PRO A 39 3.32 5.66 14.16
N LEU A 40 3.93 4.70 13.46
CA LEU A 40 3.22 3.69 12.68
C LEU A 40 3.14 2.37 13.47
N GLY A 41 2.31 2.35 14.52
CA GLY A 41 2.11 1.17 15.37
C GLY A 41 1.48 -0.01 14.63
N ASP A 42 0.83 0.25 13.50
CA ASP A 42 0.23 -0.71 12.58
C ASP A 42 1.22 -1.33 11.59
N ARG A 43 2.51 -0.94 11.65
CA ARG A 43 3.60 -1.54 10.90
C ARG A 43 4.41 -2.52 11.76
N ALA A 44 5.01 -3.48 11.10
CA ALA A 44 5.94 -4.45 11.69
C ALA A 44 7.23 -4.50 10.88
N VAL A 45 8.32 -4.85 11.55
CA VAL A 45 9.66 -4.96 10.95
C VAL A 45 10.12 -6.40 10.94
N ILE A 46 10.51 -6.89 9.74
CA ILE A 46 11.14 -8.19 9.55
C ILE A 46 12.57 -7.95 9.05
N ALA A 47 13.55 -8.50 9.76
CA ALA A 47 14.95 -8.49 9.34
C ALA A 47 15.28 -9.77 8.56
N VAL A 48 15.94 -9.63 7.42
CA VAL A 48 16.42 -10.74 6.56
C VAL A 48 17.93 -10.58 6.37
N PRO A 49 18.74 -10.95 7.36
CA PRO A 49 20.20 -10.97 7.22
C PRO A 49 20.67 -12.13 6.34
N GLY A 50 21.84 -11.95 5.72
CA GLY A 50 22.55 -13.02 5.02
C GLY A 50 22.98 -12.65 3.61
N GLU A 51 24.01 -13.37 3.13
CA GLU A 51 24.65 -13.05 1.86
C GLU A 51 23.72 -13.28 0.65
N ASP A 52 22.80 -14.23 0.74
CA ASP A 52 21.91 -14.61 -0.36
C ASP A 52 20.57 -13.80 -0.34
N ARG A 53 20.35 -12.86 0.63
CA ARG A 53 19.09 -12.18 0.89
C ARG A 53 18.45 -11.54 -0.34
N LEU A 54 19.21 -10.73 -1.10
CA LEU A 54 18.67 -10.01 -2.23
C LEU A 54 18.33 -10.93 -3.40
N SER A 55 19.22 -11.88 -3.75
CA SER A 55 18.97 -12.85 -4.82
C SER A 55 17.82 -13.78 -4.46
N TRP A 56 17.69 -14.13 -3.21
CA TRP A 56 16.61 -14.97 -2.70
C TRP A 56 15.26 -14.22 -2.72
N LEU A 57 15.18 -13.02 -2.17
CA LEU A 57 13.96 -12.19 -2.24
C LEU A 57 13.58 -11.89 -3.69
N ASP A 58 14.57 -11.62 -4.56
CA ASP A 58 14.33 -11.43 -6.00
C ASP A 58 13.63 -12.64 -6.62
N SER A 59 14.08 -13.85 -6.31
CA SER A 59 13.49 -15.08 -6.87
C SER A 59 12.08 -15.38 -6.35
N LEU A 60 11.70 -14.85 -5.20
CA LEU A 60 10.44 -15.12 -4.52
C LEU A 60 9.36 -14.08 -4.76
N THR A 61 9.73 -12.85 -5.10
CA THR A 61 8.84 -11.69 -5.09
C THR A 61 8.75 -11.02 -6.45
N SER A 62 7.78 -10.14 -6.61
CA SER A 62 7.48 -9.45 -7.86
C SER A 62 8.50 -8.37 -8.26
N GLN A 63 9.37 -7.91 -7.34
CA GLN A 63 10.28 -6.80 -7.56
C GLN A 63 11.72 -7.28 -7.85
N ALA A 64 12.46 -6.51 -8.67
CA ALA A 64 13.87 -6.76 -8.96
C ALA A 64 14.75 -6.25 -7.81
N LEU A 65 15.39 -7.17 -7.09
CA LEU A 65 16.16 -6.86 -5.88
C LEU A 65 17.65 -7.20 -5.98
N THR A 66 18.04 -8.04 -6.93
CA THR A 66 19.44 -8.53 -7.04
C THR A 66 20.47 -7.40 -7.10
N ARG A 67 20.08 -6.23 -7.63
CA ARG A 67 20.95 -5.06 -7.79
C ARG A 67 20.50 -3.87 -6.96
N LEU A 68 19.74 -4.10 -5.89
CA LEU A 68 19.35 -3.03 -4.99
C LEU A 68 20.57 -2.51 -4.25
N ASP A 69 20.90 -1.23 -4.45
CA ASP A 69 22.04 -0.60 -3.79
C ASP A 69 21.79 -0.43 -2.30
N PRO A 70 22.80 -0.62 -1.44
CA PRO A 70 22.67 -0.38 -0.01
C PRO A 70 22.23 1.06 0.32
N GLY A 71 21.19 1.19 1.14
CA GLY A 71 20.54 2.46 1.50
C GLY A 71 19.39 2.85 0.56
N VAL A 72 19.17 2.09 -0.51
CA VAL A 72 18.03 2.29 -1.41
C VAL A 72 16.88 1.38 -0.99
N GLY A 73 15.66 1.90 -1.07
CA GLY A 73 14.44 1.17 -0.79
C GLY A 73 13.56 1.00 -2.02
N THR A 74 12.71 -0.03 -1.99
CA THR A 74 11.64 -0.28 -2.96
C THR A 74 10.48 -0.97 -2.27
N GLU A 75 9.49 -1.46 -3.01
CA GLU A 75 8.44 -2.33 -2.46
C GLU A 75 8.29 -3.60 -3.28
N LEU A 76 7.76 -4.64 -2.67
CA LEU A 76 7.60 -5.95 -3.25
C LEU A 76 6.28 -6.60 -2.88
N LEU A 77 5.82 -7.51 -3.73
CA LEU A 77 4.68 -8.38 -3.44
C LEU A 77 5.12 -9.84 -3.46
N VAL A 78 4.55 -10.63 -2.58
CA VAL A 78 4.52 -12.09 -2.67
C VAL A 78 3.19 -12.47 -3.32
N LEU A 79 3.24 -13.19 -4.42
CA LEU A 79 2.07 -13.61 -5.15
C LEU A 79 1.85 -15.11 -5.00
N ASP A 80 0.59 -15.55 -5.09
CA ASP A 80 0.26 -16.96 -5.24
C ASP A 80 0.53 -17.47 -6.68
N PRO A 81 0.41 -18.76 -6.99
CA PRO A 81 0.61 -19.27 -8.35
C PRO A 81 -0.39 -18.71 -9.37
N GLN A 82 -1.53 -18.19 -8.91
CA GLN A 82 -2.58 -17.57 -9.73
C GLN A 82 -2.36 -16.06 -9.92
N GLY A 83 -1.31 -15.49 -9.28
CA GLY A 83 -0.94 -14.08 -9.36
C GLY A 83 -1.68 -13.17 -8.38
N HIS A 84 -2.42 -13.74 -7.40
CA HIS A 84 -3.05 -12.95 -6.35
C HIS A 84 -2.03 -12.51 -5.31
N VAL A 85 -2.25 -11.35 -4.70
CA VAL A 85 -1.37 -10.79 -3.68
C VAL A 85 -1.56 -11.54 -2.36
N GLU A 86 -0.55 -12.30 -1.94
CA GLU A 86 -0.54 -12.96 -0.62
C GLU A 86 0.02 -12.03 0.47
N HIS A 87 1.13 -11.33 0.16
CA HIS A 87 1.80 -10.41 1.10
C HIS A 87 2.35 -9.20 0.38
N ALA A 88 2.54 -8.10 1.11
CA ALA A 88 3.19 -6.89 0.62
C ALA A 88 4.17 -6.33 1.66
N ALA A 89 5.30 -5.82 1.19
CA ALA A 89 6.27 -5.15 2.06
C ALA A 89 7.06 -4.07 1.31
N SER A 90 7.37 -3.01 2.02
CA SER A 90 8.47 -2.11 1.68
C SER A 90 9.80 -2.76 2.07
N VAL A 91 10.87 -2.50 1.35
CA VAL A 91 12.19 -3.05 1.65
C VAL A 91 13.26 -1.98 1.56
N VAL A 92 14.18 -1.98 2.55
CA VAL A 92 15.43 -1.21 2.54
C VAL A 92 16.58 -2.18 2.81
N ASP A 93 17.64 -2.11 2.02
CA ASP A 93 18.85 -2.91 2.23
C ASP A 93 19.96 -2.06 2.83
N ASP A 94 20.61 -2.53 3.92
CA ASP A 94 21.72 -1.81 4.56
C ASP A 94 23.11 -2.31 4.12
N GLY A 95 23.15 -3.31 3.24
CA GLY A 95 24.36 -3.98 2.77
C GLY A 95 24.59 -5.35 3.41
N GLU A 96 23.99 -5.62 4.57
CA GLU A 96 24.10 -6.88 5.32
C GLU A 96 22.74 -7.55 5.54
N THR A 97 21.71 -6.74 5.71
CA THR A 97 20.33 -7.15 6.01
C THR A 97 19.35 -6.42 5.11
N ALA A 98 18.39 -7.13 4.53
CA ALA A 98 17.19 -6.54 3.94
C ALA A 98 16.13 -6.37 5.04
N TRP A 99 15.70 -5.15 5.26
CA TRP A 99 14.71 -4.76 6.26
C TRP A 99 13.37 -4.59 5.58
N LEU A 100 12.39 -5.39 5.97
CA LEU A 100 11.04 -5.35 5.44
C LEU A 100 10.14 -4.61 6.43
N ILE A 101 9.38 -3.63 5.92
CA ILE A 101 8.28 -2.98 6.64
C ILE A 101 6.99 -3.52 6.02
N THR A 102 6.16 -4.16 6.83
CA THR A 102 4.88 -4.73 6.38
C THR A 102 3.75 -4.32 7.31
N ASP A 103 2.51 -4.52 6.92
CA ASP A 103 1.38 -4.35 7.82
C ASP A 103 1.46 -5.34 8.97
N ARG A 104 1.18 -4.89 10.19
CA ARG A 104 1.29 -5.74 11.39
C ARG A 104 0.43 -7.00 11.29
N GLY A 105 -0.76 -6.89 10.68
CA GLY A 105 -1.65 -8.04 10.45
C GLY A 105 -1.10 -9.08 9.47
N ASP A 106 -0.15 -8.70 8.60
CA ASP A 106 0.51 -9.58 7.62
C ASP A 106 1.82 -10.20 8.14
N ALA A 107 2.46 -9.58 9.13
CA ALA A 107 3.83 -9.86 9.52
C ALA A 107 4.10 -11.32 9.90
N GLU A 108 3.20 -11.95 10.66
CA GLU A 108 3.35 -13.35 11.08
C GLU A 108 3.26 -14.28 9.87
N GLY A 109 2.28 -14.04 8.97
CA GLY A 109 2.08 -14.81 7.75
C GLY A 109 3.28 -14.70 6.80
N LEU A 110 3.72 -13.48 6.53
CA LEU A 110 4.89 -13.22 5.69
C LEU A 110 6.16 -13.86 6.27
N LEU A 111 6.42 -13.69 7.57
CA LEU A 111 7.60 -14.28 8.22
C LEU A 111 7.57 -15.81 8.16
N ALA A 112 6.43 -16.44 8.44
CA ALA A 112 6.27 -17.89 8.36
C ALA A 112 6.51 -18.38 6.93
N TRP A 113 5.99 -17.69 5.93
CA TRP A 113 6.21 -18.00 4.53
C TRP A 113 7.70 -17.85 4.13
N LEU A 114 8.35 -16.76 4.50
CA LEU A 114 9.78 -16.53 4.26
C LEU A 114 10.64 -17.66 4.86
N ARG A 115 10.38 -18.04 6.12
CA ARG A 115 11.09 -19.15 6.79
C ARG A 115 10.90 -20.49 6.08
N LYS A 116 9.71 -20.76 5.57
CA LYS A 116 9.40 -21.96 4.79
C LYS A 116 10.18 -22.00 3.47
N MET A 117 10.41 -20.84 2.84
CA MET A 117 11.08 -20.71 1.55
C MET A 117 12.62 -20.59 1.66
N ARG A 118 13.18 -20.64 2.86
CA ARG A 118 14.61 -20.49 3.11
C ARG A 118 15.48 -21.60 2.50
N PHE A 119 15.03 -22.85 2.55
CA PHE A 119 15.79 -24.04 2.14
C PHE A 119 17.24 -24.06 2.71
N ARG A 120 18.26 -24.13 1.82
CA ARG A 120 19.68 -24.17 2.18
C ARG A 120 20.40 -22.82 1.98
N LEU A 121 19.65 -21.76 1.71
CA LEU A 121 20.25 -20.45 1.46
C LEU A 121 20.73 -19.78 2.75
N ARG A 122 21.74 -18.92 2.62
CA ARG A 122 22.37 -18.19 3.72
C ARG A 122 21.57 -16.93 4.04
N VAL A 123 20.38 -17.15 4.58
CA VAL A 123 19.44 -16.10 5.04
C VAL A 123 18.81 -16.54 6.34
N ASP A 124 18.43 -15.60 7.21
CA ASP A 124 17.78 -15.88 8.49
C ASP A 124 16.65 -14.91 8.83
N PRO A 125 15.47 -15.04 8.20
CA PRO A 125 14.33 -14.15 8.43
C PRO A 125 13.85 -14.19 9.88
N ARG A 126 13.76 -13.02 10.53
CA ARG A 126 13.30 -12.89 11.91
C ARG A 126 12.43 -11.65 12.11
N ALA A 127 11.49 -11.72 13.06
CA ALA A 127 10.83 -10.53 13.55
C ALA A 127 11.84 -9.61 14.25
N ALA A 128 11.62 -8.30 14.12
CA ALA A 128 12.50 -7.29 14.69
C ALA A 128 11.72 -6.21 15.49
N ASP A 129 10.43 -6.43 15.74
CA ASP A 129 9.56 -5.47 16.46
C ASP A 129 9.96 -5.24 17.91
N ASP A 130 10.66 -6.18 18.57
CA ASP A 130 11.16 -6.00 19.94
C ASP A 130 12.29 -4.96 19.99
N GLU A 131 13.03 -4.80 18.90
CA GLU A 131 14.20 -3.91 18.78
C GLU A 131 13.84 -2.59 18.11
N PHE A 132 12.89 -2.61 17.19
CA PHE A 132 12.59 -1.49 16.29
C PHE A 132 11.10 -1.14 16.23
N ALA A 133 10.84 0.11 15.86
CA ALA A 133 9.54 0.66 15.53
C ALA A 133 9.62 1.39 14.17
N VAL A 134 8.48 1.79 13.62
CA VAL A 134 8.40 2.54 12.36
C VAL A 134 7.75 3.89 12.62
N VAL A 135 8.32 4.92 12.01
CA VAL A 135 7.81 6.30 12.03
C VAL A 135 7.71 6.80 10.61
N GLY A 136 6.58 7.39 10.25
CA GLY A 136 6.32 7.95 8.93
C GLY A 136 6.20 9.47 8.91
N GLY A 137 6.38 10.06 7.72
CA GLY A 137 6.23 11.50 7.50
C GLY A 137 6.80 11.91 6.15
N THR A 138 6.80 13.21 5.87
CA THR A 138 7.57 13.73 4.75
C THR A 138 9.07 13.57 5.00
N ARG A 139 9.88 13.52 3.95
CA ARG A 139 11.35 13.43 4.10
C ARG A 139 11.91 14.56 4.96
N SER A 140 11.37 15.78 4.84
CA SER A 140 11.76 16.93 5.65
C SER A 140 11.36 16.76 7.13
N ALA A 141 10.19 16.19 7.41
CA ALA A 141 9.74 15.91 8.77
C ALA A 141 10.62 14.86 9.45
N LEU A 142 10.98 13.80 8.73
CA LEU A 142 11.83 12.72 9.21
C LEU A 142 13.29 13.14 9.48
N ALA A 143 13.74 14.30 8.99
CA ALA A 143 15.06 14.85 9.37
C ALA A 143 15.19 15.14 10.87
N ARG A 144 14.08 15.18 11.63
CA ARG A 144 14.03 15.35 13.10
C ARG A 144 14.10 14.02 13.88
N VAL A 145 14.13 12.91 13.17
CA VAL A 145 14.18 11.55 13.73
C VAL A 145 15.55 10.95 13.47
N VAL A 146 16.02 10.12 14.38
CA VAL A 146 17.28 9.36 14.20
C VAL A 146 16.93 7.94 13.71
N PRO A 147 17.08 7.64 12.40
CA PRO A 147 16.86 6.30 11.89
C PRO A 147 17.86 5.32 12.49
N ALA A 148 17.46 4.08 12.65
CA ALA A 148 18.37 3.01 13.02
C ALA A 148 19.44 2.81 11.93
N THR A 149 20.66 2.50 12.36
CA THR A 149 21.83 2.33 11.46
C THR A 149 22.64 1.08 11.82
N PRO A 150 22.03 -0.12 11.83
CA PRO A 150 22.70 -1.34 12.34
C PRO A 150 23.98 -1.70 11.57
N ALA A 151 24.02 -1.45 10.26
CA ALA A 151 25.22 -1.62 9.42
C ALA A 151 25.81 -0.26 8.97
N GLY A 152 25.63 0.80 9.77
CA GLY A 152 26.16 2.14 9.49
C GLY A 152 25.40 2.93 8.42
N ARG A 153 24.26 2.41 7.94
CA ARG A 153 23.38 3.07 6.96
C ARG A 153 22.02 3.34 7.57
N PRO A 154 21.42 4.53 7.33
CA PRO A 154 20.10 4.85 7.86
C PRO A 154 19.02 4.00 7.19
N LEU A 155 18.14 3.42 7.99
CA LEU A 155 17.01 2.63 7.52
C LEU A 155 15.82 3.54 7.24
N VAL A 156 15.81 4.15 6.08
CA VAL A 156 14.71 5.02 5.59
C VAL A 156 14.23 4.51 4.25
N TRP A 157 12.97 4.11 4.19
CA TRP A 157 12.28 3.80 2.95
C TRP A 157 11.56 5.04 2.44
N ILE A 158 11.72 5.36 1.16
CA ILE A 158 11.01 6.43 0.48
C ILE A 158 9.91 5.80 -0.37
N ASP A 159 8.67 6.26 -0.22
CA ASP A 159 7.54 5.73 -0.98
C ASP A 159 7.73 6.01 -2.49
N PRO A 160 7.82 4.98 -3.33
CA PRO A 160 7.98 5.16 -4.77
C PRO A 160 6.69 5.57 -5.47
N TRP A 161 5.56 5.67 -4.79
CA TRP A 161 4.23 5.90 -5.36
C TRP A 161 4.06 7.13 -6.25
N PRO A 162 4.76 8.26 -6.02
CA PRO A 162 4.71 9.42 -6.92
C PRO A 162 5.03 9.10 -8.38
N ASP A 163 5.94 8.16 -8.60
CA ASP A 163 6.46 7.80 -9.92
C ASP A 163 6.12 6.36 -10.31
N VAL A 164 6.42 6.00 -11.55
CA VAL A 164 6.46 4.59 -11.97
C VAL A 164 7.88 4.08 -11.79
N SER A 165 8.04 3.06 -10.94
CA SER A 165 9.35 2.45 -10.67
C SER A 165 9.95 1.82 -11.92
N PRO A 166 11.28 1.72 -12.04
CA PRO A 166 11.92 1.00 -13.14
C PRO A 166 11.34 -0.40 -13.33
N GLY A 167 10.94 -0.72 -14.57
CA GLY A 167 10.29 -2.00 -14.90
C GLY A 167 8.83 -2.11 -14.48
N GLY A 168 8.28 -1.11 -13.83
CA GLY A 168 6.86 -1.03 -13.47
C GLY A 168 5.98 -0.53 -14.60
N TYR A 169 4.66 -0.52 -14.35
CA TYR A 169 3.66 -0.01 -15.30
C TYR A 169 2.48 0.62 -14.57
N GLY A 170 2.24 1.92 -14.75
CA GLY A 170 1.08 2.62 -14.22
C GLY A 170 -0.12 2.50 -15.15
N TYR A 171 -1.27 2.15 -14.59
CA TYR A 171 -2.54 2.10 -15.33
C TYR A 171 -3.33 3.40 -15.23
N ALA A 172 -3.13 4.19 -14.19
CA ALA A 172 -3.83 5.47 -14.02
C ALA A 172 -3.55 6.39 -15.21
N ALA A 173 -4.63 6.90 -15.82
CA ALA A 173 -4.55 7.73 -17.02
C ALA A 173 -4.63 9.24 -16.72
N VAL A 174 -4.79 9.62 -15.46
CA VAL A 174 -4.88 11.04 -15.04
C VAL A 174 -3.49 11.64 -14.89
N ASP A 175 -3.36 12.90 -15.32
CA ASP A 175 -2.14 13.67 -15.21
C ASP A 175 -2.45 15.10 -14.74
N PRO A 176 -1.92 15.55 -13.58
CA PRO A 176 -1.05 14.80 -12.67
C PRO A 176 -1.80 13.67 -11.92
N HIS A 177 -1.06 12.60 -11.59
CA HIS A 177 -1.58 11.54 -10.71
C HIS A 177 -1.77 12.11 -9.29
N PRO A 178 -2.86 11.80 -8.55
CA PRO A 178 -3.10 12.34 -7.21
C PRO A 178 -1.98 12.05 -6.20
N GLY A 179 -1.23 10.99 -6.41
CA GLY A 179 -0.05 10.66 -5.62
C GLY A 179 1.24 11.36 -6.04
N ALA A 180 1.25 12.20 -7.10
CA ALA A 180 2.48 12.82 -7.64
C ALA A 180 3.20 13.72 -6.62
N ASP A 181 2.44 14.41 -5.77
CA ASP A 181 2.98 15.30 -4.73
C ASP A 181 3.17 14.60 -3.38
N ARG A 182 3.00 13.26 -3.32
CA ARG A 182 3.14 12.50 -2.08
C ARG A 182 4.61 12.38 -1.67
N ASP A 183 5.07 13.28 -0.81
CA ASP A 183 6.39 13.18 -0.16
C ASP A 183 6.29 12.34 1.12
N TRP A 184 6.24 11.01 0.98
CA TRP A 184 6.14 10.09 2.11
C TRP A 184 7.38 9.23 2.26
N ALA A 185 7.84 9.05 3.49
CA ALA A 185 8.88 8.12 3.83
C ALA A 185 8.59 7.45 5.17
N GLU A 186 9.18 6.27 5.40
CA GLU A 186 9.11 5.51 6.64
C GLU A 186 10.53 5.24 7.15
N ALA A 187 10.80 5.61 8.40
CA ALA A 187 12.05 5.34 9.07
C ALA A 187 11.88 4.20 10.09
N ILE A 188 12.74 3.19 10.01
CA ILE A 188 12.89 2.22 11.09
C ILE A 188 13.75 2.87 12.15
N VAL A 189 13.24 2.93 13.38
CA VAL A 189 13.89 3.55 14.54
C VAL A 189 14.09 2.54 15.65
N THR A 190 15.04 2.75 16.53
CA THR A 190 15.18 1.91 17.73
C THR A 190 14.06 2.20 18.72
N ARG A 191 13.77 1.27 19.64
CA ARG A 191 12.80 1.50 20.72
C ARG A 191 13.22 2.65 21.66
N ASP A 192 14.53 2.95 21.77
CA ASP A 192 15.00 4.12 22.50
C ASP A 192 14.64 5.41 21.79
N GLU A 193 14.78 5.46 20.49
CA GLU A 193 14.37 6.62 19.68
C GLU A 193 12.86 6.81 19.70
N GLU A 194 12.07 5.73 19.65
CA GLU A 194 10.60 5.80 19.80
C GLU A 194 10.20 6.46 21.13
N ARG A 195 10.88 6.11 22.22
CA ARG A 195 10.68 6.77 23.54
C ARG A 195 11.07 8.23 23.51
N ARG A 196 12.23 8.57 22.91
CA ARG A 196 12.68 9.96 22.75
C ARG A 196 11.66 10.80 21.96
N ILE A 197 11.05 10.22 20.92
CA ILE A 197 9.98 10.87 20.14
C ILE A 197 8.77 11.15 21.03
N ALA A 198 8.34 10.20 21.86
CA ALA A 198 7.22 10.39 22.78
C ALA A 198 7.52 11.48 23.82
N ASP A 199 8.73 11.49 24.39
CA ASP A 199 9.16 12.50 25.35
C ASP A 199 9.22 13.91 24.74
N ALA A 200 9.76 14.02 23.51
CA ALA A 200 9.81 15.29 22.77
C ALA A 200 8.40 15.80 22.42
N ALA A 201 7.47 14.89 22.08
CA ALA A 201 6.09 15.25 21.85
C ALA A 201 5.39 15.73 23.14
N ALA A 202 5.64 15.07 24.27
CA ALA A 202 5.12 15.49 25.56
C ALA A 202 5.64 16.87 25.99
N ALA A 203 6.89 17.19 25.63
CA ALA A 203 7.51 18.51 25.89
C ALA A 203 7.03 19.59 24.90
N GLY A 204 6.36 19.23 23.80
CA GLY A 204 5.93 20.17 22.74
C GLY A 204 7.02 20.51 21.72
N ASP A 205 8.17 19.82 21.76
CA ASP A 205 9.29 20.02 20.83
C ASP A 205 9.09 19.31 19.50
N LEU A 206 8.17 18.32 19.45
CA LEU A 206 7.84 17.54 18.27
C LEU A 206 6.33 17.41 18.13
N VAL A 207 5.83 17.61 16.92
CA VAL A 207 4.40 17.44 16.61
C VAL A 207 4.18 16.02 16.05
N LEU A 208 3.18 15.34 16.61
CA LEU A 208 2.75 14.03 16.11
C LEU A 208 1.40 14.13 15.40
N ALA A 209 1.20 13.20 14.48
CA ALA A 209 -0.08 12.87 13.87
C ALA A 209 -0.35 11.37 14.05
N GLY A 210 -1.62 10.98 14.13
CA GLY A 210 -1.97 9.58 14.27
C GLY A 210 -2.31 8.90 12.95
N LEU A 211 -2.62 7.60 13.03
CA LEU A 211 -2.91 6.73 11.90
C LEU A 211 -4.11 7.20 11.07
N THR A 212 -5.11 7.83 11.70
CA THR A 212 -6.26 8.42 11.00
C THR A 212 -5.82 9.49 9.98
N ALA A 213 -4.81 10.30 10.32
CA ALA A 213 -4.24 11.29 9.40
C ALA A 213 -3.45 10.63 8.27
N VAL A 214 -2.67 9.61 8.58
CA VAL A 214 -1.89 8.84 7.60
C VAL A 214 -2.82 8.18 6.58
N ASP A 215 -3.90 7.53 7.03
CA ASP A 215 -4.86 6.86 6.15
C ASP A 215 -5.60 7.85 5.24
N ALA A 216 -6.01 9.01 5.74
CA ALA A 216 -6.68 10.00 4.91
C ALA A 216 -5.78 10.50 3.77
N LEU A 217 -4.51 10.82 4.07
CA LEU A 217 -3.54 11.24 3.04
C LEU A 217 -3.17 10.11 2.07
N ARG A 218 -3.22 8.85 2.52
CA ARG A 218 -3.01 7.68 1.66
C ARG A 218 -4.18 7.50 0.68
N VAL A 219 -5.42 7.56 1.18
CA VAL A 219 -6.64 7.41 0.38
C VAL A 219 -6.71 8.50 -0.68
N ALA A 220 -6.45 9.76 -0.32
CA ALA A 220 -6.40 10.88 -1.26
C ALA A 220 -5.34 10.70 -2.36
N ALA A 221 -4.21 10.07 -2.05
CA ALA A 221 -3.16 9.74 -3.02
C ALA A 221 -3.44 8.46 -3.83
N TRP A 222 -4.60 7.82 -3.67
CA TRP A 222 -4.95 6.54 -4.29
C TRP A 222 -3.98 5.39 -3.99
N ARG A 223 -3.24 5.50 -2.90
CA ARG A 223 -2.19 4.53 -2.50
C ARG A 223 -2.83 3.29 -1.87
N PRO A 224 -2.75 2.10 -2.49
CA PRO A 224 -3.31 0.88 -1.91
C PRO A 224 -2.51 0.44 -0.68
N ARG A 225 -3.18 -0.31 0.19
CA ARG A 225 -2.61 -0.91 1.37
C ARG A 225 -3.07 -2.37 1.50
N TRP A 226 -2.16 -3.28 1.89
CA TRP A 226 -2.47 -4.70 1.97
C TRP A 226 -3.62 -5.01 2.92
N THR A 227 -3.58 -4.49 4.14
CA THR A 227 -4.60 -4.79 5.19
C THR A 227 -6.01 -4.41 4.79
N THR A 228 -6.19 -3.36 3.96
CA THR A 228 -7.50 -2.80 3.65
C THR A 228 -7.95 -3.03 2.22
N ASP A 229 -7.02 -2.98 1.26
CA ASP A 229 -7.38 -2.95 -0.15
C ASP A 229 -7.12 -4.29 -0.88
N VAL A 230 -6.54 -5.28 -0.18
CA VAL A 230 -6.27 -6.62 -0.72
C VAL A 230 -7.23 -7.64 -0.14
N ASP A 231 -7.89 -8.39 -1.00
CA ASP A 231 -8.63 -9.61 -0.66
C ASP A 231 -7.94 -10.84 -1.25
N GLU A 232 -8.44 -12.04 -0.97
CA GLU A 232 -7.90 -13.32 -1.44
C GLU A 232 -7.80 -13.46 -2.97
N ARG A 233 -8.39 -12.54 -3.74
CA ARG A 233 -8.43 -12.56 -5.21
C ARG A 233 -7.75 -11.35 -5.83
N ALA A 234 -7.19 -10.46 -5.04
CA ALA A 234 -6.63 -9.20 -5.51
C ALA A 234 -5.42 -9.43 -6.41
N LEU A 235 -5.49 -8.90 -7.62
CA LEU A 235 -4.35 -8.87 -8.55
C LEU A 235 -3.65 -7.51 -8.43
N PRO A 236 -2.31 -7.44 -8.58
CA PRO A 236 -1.59 -6.16 -8.58
C PRO A 236 -2.14 -5.15 -9.59
N HIS A 237 -2.65 -5.64 -10.74
CA HIS A 237 -3.26 -4.85 -11.80
C HIS A 237 -4.52 -4.11 -11.36
N GLU A 238 -5.32 -4.73 -10.48
CA GLU A 238 -6.58 -4.16 -9.99
C GLU A 238 -6.38 -2.92 -9.13
N LEU A 239 -5.20 -2.83 -8.49
CA LEU A 239 -4.83 -1.82 -7.49
C LEU A 239 -3.85 -0.76 -8.04
N ASP A 240 -3.53 -0.75 -9.33
CA ASP A 240 -2.42 0.00 -9.93
C ASP A 240 -1.05 -0.28 -9.27
N TRP A 241 -0.93 -1.40 -8.55
CA TRP A 241 0.30 -1.76 -7.82
C TRP A 241 1.41 -2.30 -8.73
N MET A 242 1.10 -2.50 -10.02
CA MET A 242 2.10 -2.71 -11.07
C MET A 242 3.06 -1.53 -11.21
N ARG A 243 2.62 -0.33 -10.81
CA ARG A 243 3.36 0.93 -10.87
C ARG A 243 4.69 0.88 -10.13
N THR A 244 4.70 0.29 -8.92
CA THR A 244 5.82 0.40 -7.99
C THR A 244 6.33 -0.95 -7.45
N ALA A 245 5.46 -1.95 -7.37
CA ALA A 245 5.77 -3.21 -6.69
C ALA A 245 6.06 -4.39 -7.62
N VAL A 246 5.92 -4.22 -8.94
CA VAL A 246 6.15 -5.29 -9.92
C VAL A 246 7.15 -4.84 -10.97
N HIS A 247 8.18 -5.65 -11.20
CA HIS A 247 9.13 -5.44 -12.28
C HIS A 247 8.86 -6.42 -13.42
N LEU A 248 8.40 -5.93 -14.57
CA LEU A 248 7.95 -6.74 -15.69
C LEU A 248 9.08 -7.48 -16.44
N ASP A 249 10.31 -6.93 -16.40
CA ASP A 249 11.46 -7.44 -17.15
C ASP A 249 12.45 -8.23 -16.28
N LYS A 250 12.08 -8.59 -15.05
CA LYS A 250 12.93 -9.40 -14.16
C LYS A 250 12.85 -10.91 -14.46
N GLY A 251 13.69 -11.70 -13.79
CA GLY A 251 13.66 -13.16 -13.82
C GLY A 251 12.37 -13.76 -13.25
N CYS A 252 12.27 -15.09 -13.31
CA CYS A 252 11.06 -15.80 -12.87
C CYS A 252 10.78 -15.63 -11.38
N TYR A 253 9.51 -15.48 -11.04
CA TYR A 253 8.96 -15.48 -9.70
C TYR A 253 7.57 -16.10 -9.68
N ARG A 254 7.08 -16.48 -8.51
CA ARG A 254 5.77 -17.11 -8.34
C ARG A 254 4.64 -16.20 -8.78
N GLY A 255 3.71 -16.69 -9.60
CA GLY A 255 2.58 -15.91 -10.14
C GLY A 255 2.89 -15.08 -11.40
N GLN A 256 4.16 -14.98 -11.83
CA GLN A 256 4.57 -14.15 -12.98
C GLN A 256 3.80 -14.45 -14.26
N GLU A 257 3.47 -15.73 -14.53
CA GLU A 257 2.74 -16.11 -15.75
C GLU A 257 1.37 -15.41 -15.84
N THR A 258 0.62 -15.39 -14.73
CA THR A 258 -0.67 -14.70 -14.66
C THR A 258 -0.48 -13.18 -14.77
N VAL A 259 0.51 -12.61 -14.07
CA VAL A 259 0.82 -11.18 -14.19
C VAL A 259 1.09 -10.80 -15.64
N ALA A 260 1.98 -11.51 -16.32
CA ALA A 260 2.32 -11.25 -17.73
C ALA A 260 1.12 -11.47 -18.65
N LYS A 261 0.29 -12.50 -18.40
CA LYS A 261 -0.89 -12.81 -19.20
C LYS A 261 -1.94 -11.72 -19.11
N VAL A 262 -2.24 -11.24 -17.90
CA VAL A 262 -3.22 -10.16 -17.69
C VAL A 262 -2.68 -8.87 -18.32
N HIS A 263 -1.42 -8.52 -18.05
CA HIS A 263 -0.79 -7.32 -18.57
C HIS A 263 -0.77 -7.27 -20.11
N ASN A 264 -0.35 -8.37 -20.76
CA ASN A 264 -0.11 -8.38 -22.20
C ASN A 264 -1.37 -8.74 -23.01
N LEU A 265 -2.21 -9.65 -22.54
CA LEU A 265 -3.25 -10.29 -23.34
C LEU A 265 -4.67 -10.18 -22.75
N GLY A 266 -4.76 -9.93 -21.45
CA GLY A 266 -6.00 -9.94 -20.68
C GLY A 266 -6.37 -8.57 -20.13
N HIS A 267 -7.32 -8.61 -19.21
CA HIS A 267 -7.76 -7.48 -18.40
C HIS A 267 -7.99 -7.97 -16.98
N PRO A 268 -7.70 -7.18 -15.94
CA PRO A 268 -8.11 -7.52 -14.59
C PRO A 268 -9.64 -7.59 -14.50
N PRO A 269 -10.21 -8.52 -13.73
CA PRO A 269 -11.67 -8.68 -13.64
C PRO A 269 -12.35 -7.56 -12.86
N ARG A 270 -11.61 -6.89 -11.99
CA ARG A 270 -12.04 -5.78 -11.14
C ARG A 270 -11.05 -4.62 -11.29
N ARG A 271 -11.40 -3.47 -10.74
CA ARG A 271 -10.56 -2.28 -10.78
C ARG A 271 -10.76 -1.40 -9.55
N LEU A 272 -9.70 -0.77 -9.10
CA LEU A 272 -9.73 0.27 -8.08
C LEU A 272 -10.34 1.54 -8.66
N VAL A 273 -11.21 2.16 -7.89
CA VAL A 273 -11.74 3.50 -8.11
C VAL A 273 -11.59 4.32 -6.84
N ALA A 274 -11.36 5.62 -6.98
CA ALA A 274 -11.54 6.56 -5.90
C ALA A 274 -12.98 7.08 -5.93
N LEU A 275 -13.54 7.36 -4.77
CA LEU A 275 -14.90 7.83 -4.60
C LEU A 275 -14.90 9.15 -3.83
N GLN A 276 -15.53 10.16 -4.42
CA GLN A 276 -15.99 11.34 -3.71
C GLN A 276 -17.39 11.05 -3.16
N LEU A 277 -17.51 11.05 -1.84
CA LEU A 277 -18.75 10.70 -1.15
C LEU A 277 -19.57 11.94 -0.82
N ASP A 278 -20.89 11.80 -0.82
CA ASP A 278 -21.76 12.87 -0.31
C ASP A 278 -21.52 13.08 1.19
N GLY A 279 -21.08 14.28 1.55
CA GLY A 279 -20.71 14.65 2.92
C GLY A 279 -21.85 15.19 3.77
N SER A 280 -23.10 15.20 3.26
CA SER A 280 -24.24 15.86 3.91
C SER A 280 -24.53 15.32 5.32
N ASP A 281 -24.35 14.02 5.52
CA ASP A 281 -24.66 13.34 6.78
C ASP A 281 -23.43 13.05 7.66
N SER A 282 -22.22 13.44 7.21
CA SER A 282 -20.93 13.21 7.91
C SER A 282 -20.66 11.74 8.28
N VAL A 283 -21.27 10.80 7.56
CA VAL A 283 -21.12 9.35 7.78
C VAL A 283 -20.15 8.78 6.75
N LEU A 284 -19.14 8.04 7.24
CA LEU A 284 -18.23 7.29 6.38
C LEU A 284 -18.70 5.84 6.25
N PRO A 285 -18.60 5.25 5.05
CA PRO A 285 -18.84 3.83 4.88
C PRO A 285 -17.78 3.01 5.62
N VAL A 286 -18.18 1.85 6.12
CA VAL A 286 -17.24 0.89 6.73
C VAL A 286 -16.53 0.08 5.63
N HIS A 287 -15.37 -0.51 5.97
CA HIS A 287 -14.74 -1.49 5.10
C HIS A 287 -15.72 -2.60 4.70
N GLY A 288 -15.76 -2.98 3.43
CA GLY A 288 -16.68 -3.98 2.88
C GLY A 288 -18.08 -3.45 2.55
N ALA A 289 -18.40 -2.18 2.82
CA ALA A 289 -19.67 -1.56 2.45
C ALA A 289 -19.92 -1.72 0.94
N ALA A 290 -21.16 -2.06 0.55
CA ALA A 290 -21.47 -2.30 -0.86
C ALA A 290 -21.49 -1.01 -1.67
N VAL A 291 -20.85 -1.06 -2.84
CA VAL A 291 -20.95 -0.05 -3.89
C VAL A 291 -21.97 -0.55 -4.91
N ARG A 292 -22.93 0.31 -5.29
CA ARG A 292 -24.08 -0.07 -6.14
C ARG A 292 -24.23 0.83 -7.36
N VAL A 293 -24.86 0.24 -8.40
CA VAL A 293 -25.49 0.95 -9.51
C VAL A 293 -26.98 0.60 -9.49
N GLY A 294 -27.84 1.54 -9.12
CA GLY A 294 -29.21 1.24 -8.75
C GLY A 294 -29.27 0.22 -7.61
N ASP A 295 -30.01 -0.86 -7.76
CA ASP A 295 -30.14 -1.92 -6.75
C ASP A 295 -29.03 -2.99 -6.83
N GLU A 296 -28.19 -2.97 -7.86
CA GLU A 296 -27.17 -3.99 -8.09
C GLU A 296 -25.86 -3.65 -7.36
N SER A 297 -25.37 -4.56 -6.50
CA SER A 297 -24.04 -4.46 -5.92
C SER A 297 -22.98 -4.74 -6.99
N VAL A 298 -22.10 -3.76 -7.23
CA VAL A 298 -21.07 -3.80 -8.26
C VAL A 298 -19.65 -3.83 -7.70
N GLY A 299 -19.50 -3.66 -6.39
CA GLY A 299 -18.19 -3.63 -5.74
C GLY A 299 -18.31 -3.40 -4.24
N THR A 300 -17.18 -3.14 -3.61
CA THR A 300 -17.09 -2.87 -2.16
C THR A 300 -16.09 -1.75 -1.87
N VAL A 301 -16.39 -0.95 -0.86
CA VAL A 301 -15.44 0.02 -0.27
C VAL A 301 -14.32 -0.74 0.43
N THR A 302 -13.09 -0.36 0.17
CA THR A 302 -11.91 -0.95 0.82
C THR A 302 -11.30 -0.03 1.86
N SER A 303 -11.29 1.27 1.60
CA SER A 303 -10.80 2.29 2.53
C SER A 303 -11.70 3.51 2.47
N ALA A 304 -11.97 4.16 3.61
CA ALA A 304 -12.70 5.42 3.66
C ALA A 304 -12.09 6.36 4.69
N ALA A 305 -12.08 7.65 4.39
CA ALA A 305 -11.51 8.66 5.25
C ALA A 305 -12.22 10.01 5.08
N LEU A 306 -12.17 10.83 6.14
CA LEU A 306 -12.51 12.24 6.05
C LEU A 306 -11.22 13.04 5.78
N HIS A 307 -11.06 13.52 4.55
CA HIS A 307 -9.88 14.31 4.16
C HIS A 307 -10.10 15.80 4.48
N TYR A 308 -9.03 16.50 4.86
CA TYR A 308 -9.11 17.88 5.37
C TYR A 308 -9.46 18.92 4.29
N GLU A 309 -9.30 18.61 3.00
CA GLU A 309 -9.68 19.47 1.87
C GLU A 309 -10.80 18.85 1.03
N GLU A 310 -10.71 17.55 0.72
CA GLU A 310 -11.62 16.85 -0.18
C GLU A 310 -12.92 16.40 0.52
N GLY A 311 -12.97 16.47 1.87
CA GLY A 311 -14.11 15.93 2.61
C GLY A 311 -14.12 14.40 2.66
N PRO A 312 -15.28 13.74 2.64
CA PRO A 312 -15.35 12.29 2.72
C PRO A 312 -14.96 11.66 1.38
N ILE A 313 -13.92 10.83 1.43
CA ILE A 313 -13.36 10.10 0.29
C ILE A 313 -13.25 8.62 0.60
N ALA A 314 -13.21 7.78 -0.45
CA ALA A 314 -12.97 6.36 -0.28
C ALA A 314 -12.20 5.76 -1.47
N LEU A 315 -11.60 4.60 -1.24
CA LEU A 315 -11.18 3.66 -2.29
C LEU A 315 -12.16 2.51 -2.33
N ALA A 316 -12.44 1.99 -3.53
CA ALA A 316 -13.32 0.86 -3.70
C ALA A 316 -12.85 -0.02 -4.86
N ILE A 317 -13.08 -1.33 -4.73
CA ILE A 317 -12.89 -2.29 -5.81
C ILE A 317 -14.25 -2.55 -6.45
N VAL A 318 -14.36 -2.24 -7.74
CA VAL A 318 -15.58 -2.46 -8.52
C VAL A 318 -15.34 -3.45 -9.66
N ARG A 319 -16.39 -4.09 -10.17
CA ARG A 319 -16.30 -4.93 -11.37
C ARG A 319 -15.80 -4.09 -12.55
N ARG A 320 -14.91 -4.64 -13.36
CA ARG A 320 -14.37 -3.97 -14.55
C ARG A 320 -15.45 -3.44 -15.51
N SER A 321 -16.57 -4.14 -15.58
CA SER A 321 -17.71 -3.79 -16.47
C SER A 321 -18.51 -2.58 -16.04
N VAL A 322 -18.30 -2.05 -14.84
CA VAL A 322 -18.98 -0.82 -14.38
C VAL A 322 -18.56 0.34 -15.27
N ALA A 323 -19.53 1.04 -15.84
CA ALA A 323 -19.25 2.20 -16.69
C ALA A 323 -18.56 3.32 -15.87
N VAL A 324 -17.63 4.02 -16.52
CA VAL A 324 -16.84 5.08 -15.83
C VAL A 324 -17.67 6.31 -15.46
N ASP A 325 -18.81 6.50 -16.11
CA ASP A 325 -19.79 7.56 -15.87
C ASP A 325 -21.02 7.08 -15.07
N ALA A 326 -21.00 5.84 -14.54
CA ALA A 326 -22.09 5.33 -13.73
C ALA A 326 -22.24 6.13 -12.44
N VAL A 327 -23.49 6.48 -12.11
CA VAL A 327 -23.84 7.05 -10.80
C VAL A 327 -23.77 5.91 -9.78
N LEU A 328 -22.88 6.05 -8.84
CA LEU A 328 -22.68 5.08 -7.78
C LEU A 328 -23.37 5.53 -6.49
N THR A 329 -23.75 4.55 -5.69
CA THR A 329 -24.16 4.74 -4.31
C THR A 329 -23.42 3.78 -3.41
N VAL A 330 -23.27 4.14 -2.13
CA VAL A 330 -22.54 3.36 -1.13
C VAL A 330 -23.42 3.17 0.09
N ASP A 331 -23.50 1.91 0.56
CA ASP A 331 -24.20 1.59 1.80
C ASP A 331 -23.45 2.16 3.01
N THR A 332 -24.19 2.73 3.98
CA THR A 332 -23.65 3.20 5.27
C THR A 332 -24.54 2.70 6.42
N SER A 333 -24.13 2.97 7.66
CA SER A 333 -24.97 2.66 8.83
C SER A 333 -26.33 3.37 8.82
N ASP A 334 -26.39 4.56 8.23
CA ASP A 334 -27.56 5.46 8.29
C ASP A 334 -28.38 5.45 6.99
N GLY A 335 -27.98 4.61 6.02
CA GLY A 335 -28.66 4.47 4.74
C GLY A 335 -27.70 4.37 3.57
N VAL A 336 -28.05 5.00 2.46
CA VAL A 336 -27.28 4.97 1.21
C VAL A 336 -26.87 6.39 0.84
N ILE A 337 -25.60 6.61 0.58
CA ILE A 337 -25.06 7.90 0.15
C ILE A 337 -24.66 7.86 -1.33
N SER A 338 -24.74 9.00 -2.02
CA SER A 338 -24.24 9.15 -3.39
C SER A 338 -22.71 9.18 -3.42
N ALA A 339 -22.13 8.63 -4.49
CA ALA A 339 -20.70 8.64 -4.71
C ALA A 339 -20.38 8.95 -6.17
N ALA A 340 -19.45 9.89 -6.40
CA ALA A 340 -18.86 10.12 -7.71
C ALA A 340 -17.56 9.31 -7.81
N GLN A 341 -17.38 8.54 -8.90
CA GLN A 341 -16.17 7.77 -9.10
C GLN A 341 -15.11 8.54 -9.89
N GLU A 342 -13.87 8.39 -9.46
CA GLU A 342 -12.68 8.70 -10.25
C GLU A 342 -11.95 7.41 -10.62
N VAL A 343 -11.48 7.34 -11.87
CA VAL A 343 -10.92 6.10 -12.41
C VAL A 343 -9.45 6.00 -12.02
N VAL A 344 -9.12 5.16 -11.04
CA VAL A 344 -7.73 4.80 -10.73
C VAL A 344 -7.21 3.81 -11.77
N VAL A 345 -7.87 2.66 -11.92
CA VAL A 345 -7.55 1.68 -12.95
C VAL A 345 -8.65 1.68 -14.00
N PRO A 346 -8.35 1.99 -15.27
CA PRO A 346 -9.35 2.05 -16.33
C PRO A 346 -9.87 0.66 -16.70
N PRO A 347 -11.11 0.57 -17.23
CA PRO A 347 -11.73 -0.73 -17.59
C PRO A 347 -11.00 -1.47 -18.74
N ASP A 348 -10.19 -0.78 -19.51
CA ASP A 348 -9.33 -1.33 -20.57
C ASP A 348 -7.89 -1.60 -20.13
N ALA A 349 -7.56 -1.43 -18.84
CA ALA A 349 -6.25 -1.80 -18.27
C ALA A 349 -5.84 -3.23 -18.66
N GLY A 350 -4.56 -3.42 -18.92
CA GLY A 350 -4.00 -4.66 -19.47
C GLY A 350 -3.98 -4.65 -21.00
N ARG A 351 -3.78 -5.82 -21.61
CA ARG A 351 -3.73 -6.05 -23.06
C ARG A 351 -2.78 -5.11 -23.83
N THR A 352 -1.66 -4.78 -23.22
CA THR A 352 -0.68 -3.83 -23.73
C THR A 352 0.00 -4.29 -25.04
N ALA A 353 0.04 -5.59 -25.29
CA ALA A 353 0.65 -6.15 -26.51
C ALA A 353 -0.10 -5.87 -27.81
N ASN A 354 -1.33 -5.30 -27.75
CA ASN A 354 -2.14 -4.91 -28.92
C ASN A 354 -2.21 -5.95 -30.07
N ILE A 355 -2.21 -7.25 -29.73
CA ILE A 355 -2.24 -8.32 -30.72
C ILE A 355 -3.61 -8.31 -31.41
N PRO A 356 -3.69 -8.13 -32.75
CA PRO A 356 -4.95 -8.16 -33.47
C PRO A 356 -5.65 -9.51 -33.25
N ARG A 357 -6.95 -9.49 -32.94
CA ARG A 357 -7.74 -10.71 -32.91
C ARG A 357 -7.83 -11.27 -34.32
N MET A 358 -7.23 -12.42 -34.61
CA MET A 358 -7.53 -13.16 -35.83
C MET A 358 -9.02 -13.50 -35.85
N PRO A 359 -9.76 -13.22 -36.95
CA PRO A 359 -11.14 -13.59 -37.04
C PRO A 359 -11.24 -15.12 -36.85
N ARG A 360 -12.15 -15.57 -36.00
CA ARG A 360 -12.47 -17.00 -35.91
C ARG A 360 -12.86 -17.49 -37.28
N LEU A 361 -12.09 -18.40 -37.87
CA LEU A 361 -12.48 -19.14 -39.06
C LEU A 361 -13.80 -19.84 -38.73
N SER A 362 -14.90 -19.31 -39.27
CA SER A 362 -16.19 -19.99 -39.20
C SER A 362 -16.03 -21.35 -39.87
N ARG A 363 -16.29 -22.45 -39.18
CA ARG A 363 -16.46 -23.76 -39.78
C ARG A 363 -17.55 -23.59 -40.87
N ARG A 364 -17.17 -23.62 -42.13
CA ARG A 364 -18.11 -23.81 -43.21
C ARG A 364 -18.88 -25.10 -42.91
N ALA A 365 -20.16 -24.98 -42.66
CA ALA A 365 -21.08 -26.10 -42.72
C ALA A 365 -20.97 -26.66 -44.13
N SER A 366 -20.47 -27.88 -44.25
CA SER A 366 -20.56 -28.68 -45.45
C SER A 366 -22.04 -29.00 -45.68
N ALA A 367 -22.66 -28.29 -46.65
CA ALA A 367 -23.95 -28.68 -47.20
C ALA A 367 -23.74 -29.92 -48.08
N GLN A 368 -24.43 -30.99 -47.73
CA GLN A 368 -24.81 -32.05 -48.66
C GLN A 368 -26.09 -31.69 -49.31
#